data_d690927f033bdc3039c0b8f44bea8e53
#
_entry.id   d690927f033bdc3039c0b8f44bea8e53
#
_cell.length_a   1.000
_cell.length_b   1.000
_cell.length_c   1.000
_cell.angle_alpha   90.00
_cell.angle_beta   90.00
_cell.angle_gamma   90.00
#
_symmetry.space_group_name_H-M   'P 1'
#
loop_
_entity.id
_entity.type
_entity.pdbx_description
1 polymer ?
#
loop_
_entity_poly.entity_id
_entity_poly.type
_entity_poly.pdbx_seq_one_letter_code
_entity_poly.pdbx_strand_id
1 'polypeptide(L)'
;GAYAIAVICETEPDTLVCARKGSPLMVGIGAGEYVVASDPSAIVAHTTQAFPLDDYNVCKITRSGFRSSTVDNVAVNPKVMQLELDLEQIELGTFNHFMQKEIFEQPAALRNTFRGRLQKPEGKIVLGGLAALAKDLVRARRVILTGQGTALHAAKIGKYMLEDLAKVPAIAEYASEFRY
;
A
#
# COMPACT_ATOMS: atom_id res chain seq x y z
N GLY A 1 -2.84 -9.22 15.11
CA GLY A 1 -2.53 -9.11 13.69
C GLY A 1 -3.07 -7.82 13.09
N ALA A 2 -2.67 -7.52 11.86
CA ALA A 2 -3.24 -6.44 11.07
C ALA A 2 -4.53 -6.92 10.40
N TYR A 3 -5.54 -6.06 10.30
CA TYR A 3 -6.79 -6.35 9.62
C TYR A 3 -7.45 -5.07 9.09
N ALA A 4 -8.22 -5.23 8.03
CA ALA A 4 -9.24 -4.31 7.55
C ALA A 4 -10.46 -5.16 7.25
N ILE A 5 -11.58 -4.86 7.88
CA ILE A 5 -12.80 -5.66 7.78
C ILE A 5 -13.99 -4.78 7.44
N ALA A 6 -14.91 -5.34 6.67
CA ALA A 6 -16.23 -4.79 6.40
C ALA A 6 -17.25 -5.88 6.70
N VAL A 7 -18.26 -5.56 7.47
CA VAL A 7 -19.26 -6.51 7.98
C VAL A 7 -20.64 -6.04 7.60
N ILE A 8 -21.42 -6.93 7.04
CA ILE A 8 -22.86 -6.79 6.82
C ILE A 8 -23.61 -7.80 7.68
N CYS A 9 -24.81 -7.47 8.11
CA CYS A 9 -25.63 -8.34 8.94
C CYS A 9 -27.01 -8.54 8.28
N GLU A 10 -27.47 -9.78 8.21
CA GLU A 10 -28.76 -10.12 7.61
C GLU A 10 -29.92 -9.42 8.31
N THR A 11 -29.84 -9.23 9.62
CA THR A 11 -30.88 -8.56 10.43
C THR A 11 -30.80 -7.03 10.33
N GLU A 12 -29.69 -6.45 9.85
CA GLU A 12 -29.51 -5.03 9.60
C GLU A 12 -28.97 -4.79 8.17
N PRO A 13 -29.72 -5.10 7.10
CA PRO A 13 -29.23 -5.11 5.73
C PRO A 13 -28.82 -3.73 5.20
N ASP A 14 -29.31 -2.65 5.80
CA ASP A 14 -28.98 -1.27 5.43
C ASP A 14 -27.77 -0.71 6.22
N THR A 15 -27.06 -1.57 6.95
CA THR A 15 -25.92 -1.17 7.76
C THR A 15 -24.64 -1.90 7.29
N LEU A 16 -23.59 -1.13 7.05
CA LEU A 16 -22.23 -1.63 6.83
C LEU A 16 -21.34 -1.15 7.98
N VAL A 17 -20.64 -2.06 8.63
CA VAL A 17 -19.69 -1.73 9.71
C VAL A 17 -18.29 -2.05 9.25
N CYS A 18 -17.41 -1.08 9.34
CA CYS A 18 -16.00 -1.22 8.96
C CYS A 18 -15.09 -0.98 10.17
N ALA A 19 -14.01 -1.74 10.25
CA ALA A 19 -13.00 -1.54 11.27
C ALA A 19 -11.59 -1.85 10.72
N ARG A 20 -10.59 -1.24 11.31
CA ARG A 20 -9.23 -1.38 10.83
C ARG A 20 -8.21 -1.41 11.98
N LYS A 21 -7.12 -2.14 11.73
CA LYS A 21 -5.87 -2.11 12.49
C LYS A 21 -4.71 -2.50 11.59
N GLY A 22 -3.79 -1.60 11.32
CA GLY A 22 -2.55 -1.85 10.57
C GLY A 22 -2.71 -2.05 9.07
N SER A 23 -3.85 -2.53 8.56
CA SER A 23 -4.14 -2.64 7.12
C SER A 23 -4.88 -1.40 6.63
N PRO A 24 -4.64 -0.91 5.40
CA PRO A 24 -5.36 0.25 4.88
C PRO A 24 -6.85 -0.04 4.73
N LEU A 25 -7.67 0.98 5.02
CA LEU A 25 -9.10 0.99 4.75
C LEU A 25 -9.56 2.43 4.61
N MET A 26 -10.32 2.72 3.56
CA MET A 26 -10.85 4.04 3.27
C MET A 26 -12.36 3.97 3.04
N VAL A 27 -13.02 5.06 3.32
CA VAL A 27 -14.45 5.26 3.04
C VAL A 27 -14.58 6.44 2.08
N GLY A 28 -15.10 6.17 0.88
CA GLY A 28 -15.47 7.15 -0.12
C GLY A 28 -16.90 7.64 0.13
N ILE A 29 -17.13 8.94 -0.06
CA ILE A 29 -18.41 9.60 0.11
C ILE A 29 -18.91 10.05 -1.26
N GLY A 30 -19.83 9.30 -1.84
CA GLY A 30 -20.44 9.59 -3.13
C GLY A 30 -21.82 10.26 -3.01
N ALA A 31 -22.42 10.55 -4.15
CA ALA A 31 -23.75 11.12 -4.23
C ALA A 31 -24.82 10.04 -3.94
N GLY A 32 -25.20 9.90 -2.66
CA GLY A 32 -26.18 8.91 -2.22
C GLY A 32 -25.60 7.49 -2.04
N GLU A 33 -24.30 7.35 -2.05
CA GLU A 33 -23.61 6.07 -1.85
C GLU A 33 -22.33 6.24 -1.02
N TYR A 34 -21.88 5.13 -0.46
CA TYR A 34 -20.59 5.02 0.21
C TYR A 34 -19.83 3.84 -0.37
N VAL A 35 -18.53 4.04 -0.60
CA VAL A 35 -17.63 3.01 -1.12
C VAL A 35 -16.56 2.72 -0.09
N VAL A 36 -16.35 1.44 0.24
CA VAL A 36 -15.32 1.02 1.19
C VAL A 36 -14.30 0.18 0.46
N ALA A 37 -13.03 0.58 0.52
CA ALA A 37 -11.95 -0.14 -0.12
C ALA A 37 -10.63 0.05 0.62
N SER A 38 -9.70 -0.87 0.44
CA SER A 38 -8.33 -0.76 0.92
C SER A 38 -7.44 0.06 0.01
N ASP A 39 -7.84 0.25 -1.25
CA ASP A 39 -7.11 0.98 -2.27
C ASP A 39 -7.93 2.16 -2.79
N PRO A 40 -7.39 3.39 -2.80
CA PRO A 40 -8.10 4.56 -3.30
C PRO A 40 -8.49 4.47 -4.78
N SER A 41 -7.81 3.67 -5.59
CA SER A 41 -8.17 3.47 -7.00
C SER A 41 -9.58 2.88 -7.19
N ALA A 42 -10.02 2.04 -6.26
CA ALA A 42 -11.37 1.48 -6.28
C ALA A 42 -12.44 2.52 -5.89
N ILE A 43 -12.06 3.56 -5.16
CA ILE A 43 -12.97 4.61 -4.70
C ILE A 43 -13.13 5.70 -5.75
N VAL A 44 -12.04 6.08 -6.41
CA VAL A 44 -12.01 7.25 -7.30
C VAL A 44 -12.93 7.11 -8.51
N ALA A 45 -13.24 5.89 -8.92
CA ALA A 45 -14.23 5.62 -9.98
C ALA A 45 -15.67 6.04 -9.58
N HIS A 46 -15.95 6.18 -8.28
CA HIS A 46 -17.25 6.53 -7.72
C HIS A 46 -17.28 7.93 -7.12
N THR A 47 -16.22 8.30 -6.42
CA THR A 47 -16.09 9.60 -5.77
C THR A 47 -14.63 9.95 -5.51
N THR A 48 -14.33 11.25 -5.55
CA THR A 48 -13.00 11.76 -5.16
C THR A 48 -12.95 12.20 -3.69
N GLN A 49 -14.08 12.22 -2.97
CA GLN A 49 -14.12 12.55 -1.55
C GLN A 49 -14.03 11.28 -0.72
N ALA A 50 -13.00 11.16 0.09
CA ALA A 50 -12.80 10.00 0.95
C ALA A 50 -12.07 10.37 2.24
N PHE A 51 -12.12 9.47 3.21
CA PHE A 51 -11.28 9.54 4.39
C PHE A 51 -10.69 8.17 4.72
N PRO A 52 -9.42 8.12 5.16
CA PRO A 52 -8.87 6.90 5.72
C PRO A 52 -9.48 6.63 7.10
N LEU A 53 -9.75 5.37 7.38
CA LEU A 53 -10.08 4.96 8.74
C LEU A 53 -8.77 4.79 9.52
N ASP A 54 -8.67 5.38 10.71
CA ASP A 54 -7.50 5.22 11.57
C ASP A 54 -7.51 3.87 12.29
N ASP A 55 -6.37 3.45 12.80
CA ASP A 55 -6.26 2.22 13.56
C ASP A 55 -7.15 2.27 14.82
N TYR A 56 -7.81 1.16 15.10
CA TYR A 56 -8.79 1.01 16.18
C TYR A 56 -10.04 1.87 16.04
N ASN A 57 -10.30 2.40 14.85
CA ASN A 57 -11.55 3.06 14.56
C ASN A 57 -12.55 2.10 13.92
N VAL A 58 -13.81 2.36 14.22
CA VAL A 58 -14.98 1.68 13.66
C VAL A 58 -15.83 2.72 12.94
N CYS A 59 -16.26 2.42 11.74
CA CYS A 59 -17.19 3.25 10.99
C CYS A 59 -18.47 2.48 10.71
N LYS A 60 -19.60 2.97 11.21
CA LYS A 60 -20.94 2.49 10.87
C LYS A 60 -21.50 3.36 9.76
N ILE A 61 -21.84 2.76 8.64
CA ILE A 61 -22.40 3.41 7.44
C ILE A 61 -23.82 2.92 7.27
N THR A 62 -24.72 3.86 7.00
CA THR A 62 -26.15 3.60 6.71
C THR A 62 -26.56 4.40 5.47
N ARG A 63 -27.76 4.20 4.96
CA ARG A 63 -28.28 5.00 3.85
C ARG A 63 -28.36 6.50 4.16
N SER A 64 -28.51 6.87 5.43
CA SER A 64 -28.65 8.27 5.88
C SER A 64 -27.33 8.96 6.23
N GLY A 65 -26.23 8.22 6.28
CA GLY A 65 -24.95 8.80 6.65
C GLY A 65 -24.00 7.80 7.29
N PHE A 66 -22.90 8.29 7.81
CA PHE A 66 -21.93 7.48 8.54
C PHE A 66 -21.63 8.07 9.93
N ARG A 67 -21.18 7.21 10.83
CA ARG A 67 -20.65 7.58 12.14
C ARG A 67 -19.35 6.83 12.37
N SER A 68 -18.31 7.55 12.76
CA SER A 68 -17.03 6.96 13.14
C SER A 68 -16.80 7.10 14.64
N SER A 69 -16.24 6.06 15.24
CA SER A 69 -15.84 6.03 16.65
C SER A 69 -14.61 5.16 16.83
N THR A 70 -13.93 5.29 17.96
CA THR A 70 -12.94 4.30 18.37
C THR A 70 -13.62 2.99 18.82
N VAL A 71 -12.86 1.91 19.00
CA VAL A 71 -13.37 0.65 19.56
C VAL A 71 -13.93 0.83 20.98
N ASP A 72 -13.49 1.86 21.70
CA ASP A 72 -14.00 2.24 23.03
C ASP A 72 -15.24 3.16 22.94
N ASN A 73 -15.83 3.27 21.75
CA ASN A 73 -17.05 4.04 21.48
C ASN A 73 -16.92 5.57 21.66
N VAL A 74 -15.71 6.11 21.57
CA VAL A 74 -15.48 7.56 21.54
C VAL A 74 -15.70 8.06 20.13
N ALA A 75 -16.59 9.05 19.93
CA ALA A 75 -16.90 9.60 18.62
C ALA A 75 -15.67 10.25 17.97
N VAL A 76 -15.45 9.99 16.69
CA VAL A 76 -14.36 10.53 15.88
C VAL A 76 -14.95 11.23 14.66
N ASN A 77 -14.45 12.42 14.36
CA ASN A 77 -14.76 13.10 13.11
C ASN A 77 -13.61 12.90 12.13
N PRO A 78 -13.75 12.00 11.15
CA PRO A 78 -12.67 11.76 10.21
C PRO A 78 -12.46 12.97 9.30
N LYS A 79 -11.20 13.23 8.95
CA LYS A 79 -10.85 14.30 8.02
C LYS A 79 -11.07 13.81 6.58
N VAL A 80 -12.13 14.29 5.96
CA VAL A 80 -12.39 14.04 4.53
C VAL A 80 -11.32 14.76 3.70
N MET A 81 -10.76 14.06 2.72
CA MET A 81 -9.78 14.57 1.78
C MET A 81 -10.26 14.37 0.34
N GLN A 82 -9.72 15.17 -0.56
CA GLN A 82 -9.86 14.98 -2.00
C GLN A 82 -8.80 13.98 -2.47
N LEU A 83 -9.21 12.92 -3.14
CA LEU A 83 -8.30 11.98 -3.79
C LEU A 83 -7.79 12.61 -5.08
N GLU A 84 -6.51 12.89 -5.12
CA GLU A 84 -5.80 13.34 -6.33
C GLU A 84 -5.19 12.12 -7.03
N LEU A 85 -6.03 11.35 -7.71
CA LEU A 85 -5.58 10.24 -8.53
C LEU A 85 -5.85 10.56 -10.00
N ASP A 86 -4.83 10.36 -10.80
CA ASP A 86 -4.94 10.48 -12.24
C ASP A 86 -5.73 9.27 -12.78
N LEU A 87 -6.97 9.51 -13.20
CA LEU A 87 -7.85 8.48 -13.75
C LEU A 87 -7.20 7.76 -14.93
N GLU A 88 -6.38 8.45 -15.72
CA GLU A 88 -5.66 7.84 -16.85
C GLU A 88 -4.69 6.75 -16.40
N GLN A 89 -4.12 6.87 -15.19
CA GLN A 89 -3.22 5.86 -14.63
C GLN A 89 -3.98 4.63 -14.11
N ILE A 90 -5.25 4.80 -13.74
CA ILE A 90 -6.10 3.73 -13.20
C ILE A 90 -6.82 2.99 -14.33
N GLU A 91 -7.07 3.65 -15.45
CA GLU A 91 -7.77 3.06 -16.57
C GLU A 91 -6.95 1.97 -17.27
N LEU A 92 -7.63 0.93 -17.75
CA LEU A 92 -7.02 -0.14 -18.55
C LEU A 92 -6.42 0.38 -19.87
N GLY A 93 -6.83 1.57 -20.32
CA GLY A 93 -6.45 2.10 -21.60
C GLY A 93 -6.87 1.16 -22.74
N THR A 94 -5.94 0.80 -23.61
CA THR A 94 -6.18 -0.12 -24.74
C THR A 94 -6.02 -1.60 -24.37
N PHE A 95 -5.75 -1.92 -23.11
CA PHE A 95 -5.49 -3.28 -22.66
C PHE A 95 -6.76 -3.96 -22.14
N ASN A 96 -6.88 -5.27 -22.30
CA ASN A 96 -8.02 -6.04 -21.81
C ASN A 96 -7.91 -6.38 -20.31
N HIS A 97 -6.69 -6.37 -19.75
CA HIS A 97 -6.42 -6.74 -18.36
C HIS A 97 -5.33 -5.87 -17.75
N PHE A 98 -5.45 -5.54 -16.46
CA PHE A 98 -4.44 -4.78 -15.74
C PHE A 98 -3.06 -5.44 -15.77
N MET A 99 -2.97 -6.73 -15.59
CA MET A 99 -1.70 -7.46 -15.68
C MET A 99 -1.03 -7.27 -17.05
N GLN A 100 -1.80 -7.28 -18.14
CA GLN A 100 -1.29 -7.02 -19.47
C GLN A 100 -0.75 -5.59 -19.58
N LYS A 101 -1.51 -4.58 -19.09
CA LYS A 101 -1.07 -3.18 -19.03
C LYS A 101 0.26 -3.08 -18.27
N GLU A 102 0.33 -3.65 -17.08
CA GLU A 102 1.53 -3.60 -16.23
C GLU A 102 2.76 -4.25 -16.89
N ILE A 103 2.57 -5.36 -17.63
CA ILE A 103 3.67 -5.98 -18.40
C ILE A 103 4.24 -4.99 -19.42
N PHE A 104 3.39 -4.28 -20.16
CA PHE A 104 3.85 -3.32 -21.16
C PHE A 104 4.35 -2.00 -20.55
N GLU A 105 3.93 -1.65 -19.34
CA GLU A 105 4.41 -0.48 -18.59
C GLU A 105 5.80 -0.68 -17.95
N GLN A 106 6.28 -1.91 -17.79
CA GLN A 106 7.56 -2.20 -17.15
C GLN A 106 8.74 -1.34 -17.64
N PRO A 107 8.94 -1.11 -18.94
CA PRO A 107 10.06 -0.27 -19.39
C PRO A 107 9.98 1.18 -18.90
N ALA A 108 8.76 1.73 -18.79
CA ALA A 108 8.54 3.07 -18.26
C ALA A 108 8.71 3.11 -16.74
N ALA A 109 8.17 2.13 -16.04
CA ALA A 109 8.29 1.99 -14.60
C ALA A 109 9.75 1.84 -14.16
N LEU A 110 10.54 1.04 -14.87
CA LEU A 110 11.98 0.89 -14.62
C LEU A 110 12.72 2.21 -14.87
N ARG A 111 12.47 2.90 -15.97
CA ARG A 111 13.09 4.21 -16.24
C ARG A 111 12.77 5.22 -15.14
N ASN A 112 11.55 5.25 -14.67
CA ASN A 112 11.13 6.14 -13.59
C ASN A 112 11.80 5.77 -12.26
N THR A 113 11.93 4.48 -11.97
CA THR A 113 12.63 3.99 -10.78
C THR A 113 14.10 4.40 -10.77
N PHE A 114 14.76 4.39 -11.94
CA PHE A 114 16.17 4.78 -12.04
C PHE A 114 16.39 6.30 -12.14
N ARG A 115 15.34 7.08 -12.39
CA ARG A 115 15.46 8.54 -12.55
C ARG A 115 16.07 9.19 -11.32
N GLY A 116 17.17 9.91 -11.51
CA GLY A 116 17.95 10.57 -10.44
C GLY A 116 18.74 9.61 -9.54
N ARG A 117 18.62 8.29 -9.74
CA ARG A 117 19.36 7.28 -8.96
C ARG A 117 20.57 6.72 -9.68
N LEU A 118 20.60 6.79 -11.01
CA LEU A 118 21.75 6.44 -11.82
C LEU A 118 22.39 7.71 -12.34
N GLN A 119 23.63 7.97 -11.92
CA GLN A 119 24.44 9.07 -12.44
C GLN A 119 25.30 8.55 -13.62
N LYS A 120 25.02 9.06 -14.80
CA LYS A 120 25.84 8.85 -16.00
C LYS A 120 26.75 10.09 -16.18
N PRO A 121 28.01 9.93 -16.61
CA PRO A 121 28.67 8.71 -17.10
C PRO A 121 29.35 7.84 -16.02
N GLU A 122 29.40 8.29 -14.75
CA GLU A 122 30.24 7.63 -13.72
C GLU A 122 29.70 6.27 -13.27
N GLY A 123 28.51 5.89 -13.68
CA GLY A 123 27.87 4.63 -13.31
C GLY A 123 27.53 4.53 -11.80
N LYS A 124 27.50 5.67 -11.10
CA LYS A 124 27.19 5.70 -9.67
C LYS A 124 25.72 5.54 -9.40
N ILE A 125 25.42 4.79 -8.35
CA ILE A 125 24.06 4.68 -7.79
C ILE A 125 23.95 5.66 -6.61
N VAL A 126 22.93 6.52 -6.65
CA VAL A 126 22.64 7.48 -5.57
C VAL A 126 21.29 7.10 -4.96
N LEU A 127 21.35 6.65 -3.72
CA LEU A 127 20.19 6.32 -2.89
C LEU A 127 20.18 7.28 -1.69
N GLY A 128 19.64 8.49 -1.86
CA GLY A 128 19.70 9.55 -0.87
C GLY A 128 19.21 9.14 0.52
N GLY A 129 18.13 8.35 0.59
CA GLY A 129 17.62 7.81 1.85
C GLY A 129 18.57 6.85 2.58
N LEU A 130 19.52 6.23 1.89
CA LEU A 130 20.50 5.33 2.47
C LEU A 130 21.84 5.99 2.79
N ALA A 131 22.07 7.22 2.36
CA ALA A 131 23.35 7.90 2.53
C ALA A 131 23.77 8.02 4.02
N ALA A 132 22.81 8.31 4.90
CA ALA A 132 23.04 8.38 6.34
C ALA A 132 23.40 7.02 6.96
N LEU A 133 22.93 5.93 6.38
CA LEU A 133 23.12 4.56 6.86
C LEU A 133 24.29 3.84 6.19
N ALA A 134 24.98 4.49 5.26
CA ALA A 134 26.03 3.85 4.45
C ALA A 134 27.13 3.16 5.29
N LYS A 135 27.54 3.80 6.39
CA LYS A 135 28.57 3.25 7.29
C LYS A 135 28.08 1.99 8.01
N ASP A 136 26.82 1.94 8.40
CA ASP A 136 26.23 0.82 9.10
C ASP A 136 25.99 -0.35 8.13
N LEU A 137 25.54 -0.04 6.92
CA LEU A 137 25.36 -1.03 5.86
C LEU A 137 26.67 -1.73 5.48
N VAL A 138 27.78 -0.98 5.35
CA VAL A 138 29.09 -1.55 5.05
C VAL A 138 29.61 -2.44 6.19
N ARG A 139 29.21 -2.16 7.42
CA ARG A 139 29.59 -2.94 8.61
C ARG A 139 28.66 -4.11 8.91
N ALA A 140 27.54 -4.18 8.21
CA ALA A 140 26.55 -5.23 8.42
C ALA A 140 27.17 -6.62 8.15
N ARG A 141 27.07 -7.50 9.12
CA ARG A 141 27.54 -8.90 8.99
C ARG A 141 26.47 -9.80 8.38
N ARG A 142 25.24 -9.35 8.31
CA ARG A 142 24.08 -10.06 7.80
C ARG A 142 23.02 -9.05 7.38
N VAL A 143 22.29 -9.35 6.31
CA VAL A 143 21.12 -8.58 5.85
C VAL A 143 19.88 -9.46 5.93
N ILE A 144 18.80 -8.91 6.44
CA ILE A 144 17.50 -9.57 6.44
C ILE A 144 16.56 -8.73 5.58
N LEU A 145 15.98 -9.37 4.57
CA LEU A 145 15.02 -8.78 3.66
C LEU A 145 13.64 -9.37 3.96
N THR A 146 12.66 -8.53 4.22
CA THR A 146 11.30 -8.99 4.49
C THR A 146 10.33 -8.42 3.48
N GLY A 147 9.30 -9.19 3.13
CA GLY A 147 8.26 -8.76 2.20
C GLY A 147 7.09 -9.74 2.15
N GLN A 148 6.05 -9.34 1.44
CA GLN A 148 4.89 -10.17 1.12
C GLN A 148 4.66 -10.18 -0.39
N GLY A 149 4.11 -11.26 -0.93
CA GLY A 149 3.81 -11.39 -2.35
C GLY A 149 5.03 -11.10 -3.24
N THR A 150 4.89 -10.23 -4.22
CA THR A 150 5.96 -9.88 -5.17
C THR A 150 7.14 -9.16 -4.51
N ALA A 151 6.92 -8.46 -3.38
CA ALA A 151 8.00 -7.87 -2.60
C ALA A 151 8.94 -8.94 -2.00
N LEU A 152 8.38 -10.08 -1.57
CA LEU A 152 9.20 -11.22 -1.12
C LEU A 152 9.98 -11.86 -2.28
N HIS A 153 9.39 -11.93 -3.48
CA HIS A 153 10.09 -12.41 -4.66
C HIS A 153 11.30 -11.53 -5.00
N ALA A 154 11.14 -10.21 -4.94
CA ALA A 154 12.25 -9.26 -5.08
C ALA A 154 13.29 -9.44 -3.97
N ALA A 155 12.86 -9.64 -2.72
CA ALA A 155 13.75 -9.90 -1.59
C ALA A 155 14.57 -11.18 -1.78
N LYS A 156 13.98 -12.25 -2.31
CA LYS A 156 14.69 -13.51 -2.63
C LYS A 156 15.78 -13.31 -3.70
N ILE A 157 15.47 -12.52 -4.73
CA ILE A 157 16.49 -12.17 -5.75
C ILE A 157 17.58 -11.31 -5.12
N GLY A 158 17.20 -10.30 -4.33
CA GLY A 158 18.12 -9.44 -3.59
C GLY A 158 19.07 -10.22 -2.67
N LYS A 159 18.56 -11.28 -2.03
CA LYS A 159 19.38 -12.21 -1.23
C LYS A 159 20.54 -12.79 -2.06
N TYR A 160 20.22 -13.40 -3.21
CA TYR A 160 21.25 -13.97 -4.08
C TYR A 160 22.25 -12.92 -4.55
N MET A 161 21.80 -11.72 -4.88
CA MET A 161 22.67 -10.63 -5.28
C MET A 161 23.61 -10.18 -4.15
N LEU A 162 23.12 -10.07 -2.92
CA LEU A 162 23.92 -9.70 -1.76
C LEU A 162 24.97 -10.78 -1.44
N GLU A 163 24.59 -12.05 -1.48
CA GLU A 163 25.50 -13.17 -1.22
C GLU A 163 26.55 -13.31 -2.31
N ASP A 164 26.16 -13.14 -3.58
CA ASP A 164 27.08 -13.31 -4.72
C ASP A 164 27.96 -12.06 -4.94
N LEU A 165 27.39 -10.87 -4.97
CA LEU A 165 28.13 -9.65 -5.32
C LEU A 165 28.78 -8.99 -4.12
N ALA A 166 28.07 -8.87 -3.00
CA ALA A 166 28.57 -8.20 -1.80
C ALA A 166 29.24 -9.15 -0.81
N LYS A 167 29.12 -10.47 -0.99
CA LYS A 167 29.63 -11.51 -0.09
C LYS A 167 29.12 -11.35 1.35
N VAL A 168 27.92 -10.81 1.50
CA VAL A 168 27.25 -10.64 2.79
C VAL A 168 26.13 -11.66 2.91
N PRO A 169 26.12 -12.50 3.97
CA PRO A 169 25.02 -13.42 4.22
C PRO A 169 23.67 -12.70 4.26
N ALA A 170 22.68 -13.21 3.54
CA ALA A 170 21.37 -12.59 3.50
C ALA A 170 20.26 -13.63 3.68
N ILE A 171 19.16 -13.21 4.32
CA ILE A 171 17.96 -14.00 4.54
C ILE A 171 16.80 -13.26 3.89
N ALA A 172 15.93 -13.98 3.20
CA ALA A 172 14.68 -13.43 2.69
C ALA A 172 13.51 -14.16 3.34
N GLU A 173 12.69 -13.45 4.09
CA GLU A 173 11.64 -14.03 4.93
C GLU A 173 10.30 -13.34 4.72
N TYR A 174 9.21 -14.04 4.98
CA TYR A 174 7.89 -13.42 5.01
C TYR A 174 7.80 -12.39 6.13
N ALA A 175 7.31 -11.19 5.80
CA ALA A 175 7.15 -10.14 6.80
C ALA A 175 6.19 -10.55 7.94
N SER A 176 5.20 -11.41 7.64
CA SER A 176 4.29 -12.00 8.64
C SER A 176 5.01 -12.91 9.64
N GLU A 177 5.98 -13.69 9.15
CA GLU A 177 6.71 -14.68 9.98
C GLU A 177 7.88 -14.06 10.74
N PHE A 178 8.45 -13.00 10.20
CA PHE A 178 9.60 -12.31 10.80
C PHE A 178 9.31 -11.71 12.18
N ARG A 179 8.05 -11.54 12.52
CA ARG A 179 7.63 -10.96 13.80
C ARG A 179 7.70 -11.95 14.97
N TYR A 180 7.65 -13.25 14.70
CA TYR A 180 7.56 -14.33 15.68
C TYR A 180 8.84 -15.24 15.65
#